data_6014319ea94fb3a898bbf6e6da95b9a1
#
_entry.id   6014319ea94fb3a898bbf6e6da95b9a1
#
_cell.length_a   1.000
_cell.length_b   1.000
_cell.length_c   1.000
_cell.angle_alpha   90.00
_cell.angle_beta   90.00
_cell.angle_gamma   90.00
#
_symmetry.space_group_name_H-M   'P 1'
#
loop_
_entity.id
_entity.type
_entity.pdbx_description
1 polymer ?
#
loop_
_entity_poly.entity_id
_entity_poly.type
_entity_poly.pdbx_seq_one_letter_code
_entity_poly.pdbx_strand_id
1 'polypeptide(L)'
;MTFLQQLRADARHYNYANGRRWYRHGGFWVGAVYRFGHRVGNAPLGPLRYPLLFLYVLAAIPIRAVLHVNLPRHTRIGPGFCMHHPQNIIFPGETDIGRDVTIYQEVTIGRGPTPGVPRLGDRVVVYAGAKILGGVTIGDDCEIGANVVITKSVPPRCVVSAAPVRAIPKDTIDRLRQGQALGRRSVAPEPLEWTH
;
A
#
# COMPACT_ATOMS: atom_id res chain seq x y z
N MET A 1 -4.87 -10.73 -20.34
CA MET A 1 -4.11 -9.58 -20.90
C MET A 1 -2.67 -9.98 -21.20
N THR A 2 -2.09 -9.44 -22.25
CA THR A 2 -0.65 -9.62 -22.53
C THR A 2 0.20 -8.75 -21.58
N PHE A 3 1.49 -9.08 -21.44
CA PHE A 3 2.44 -8.28 -20.67
C PHE A 3 2.47 -6.80 -21.08
N LEU A 4 2.51 -6.54 -22.40
CA LEU A 4 2.50 -5.16 -22.92
C LEU A 4 1.19 -4.42 -22.63
N GLN A 5 0.05 -5.12 -22.65
CA GLN A 5 -1.23 -4.52 -22.31
C GLN A 5 -1.30 -4.12 -20.83
N GLN A 6 -0.73 -4.91 -19.94
CA GLN A 6 -0.63 -4.58 -18.52
C GLN A 6 0.28 -3.35 -18.30
N LEU A 7 1.48 -3.33 -18.89
CA LEU A 7 2.36 -2.16 -18.80
C LEU A 7 1.74 -0.87 -19.36
N ARG A 8 0.99 -0.98 -20.46
CA ARG A 8 0.25 0.18 -21.01
C ARG A 8 -0.87 0.65 -20.09
N ALA A 9 -1.54 -0.26 -19.37
CA ALA A 9 -2.54 0.11 -18.38
C ALA A 9 -1.90 0.82 -17.18
N ASP A 10 -0.80 0.27 -16.67
CA ASP A 10 -0.05 0.90 -15.58
C ASP A 10 0.44 2.30 -16.00
N ALA A 11 1.06 2.44 -17.19
CA ALA A 11 1.51 3.72 -17.70
C ALA A 11 0.38 4.76 -17.86
N ARG A 12 -0.82 4.32 -18.27
CA ARG A 12 -2.01 5.21 -18.36
C ARG A 12 -2.43 5.71 -16.99
N HIS A 13 -2.42 4.86 -15.98
CA HIS A 13 -2.78 5.25 -14.62
C HIS A 13 -1.79 6.29 -14.06
N TYR A 14 -0.48 6.10 -14.26
CA TYR A 14 0.53 7.10 -13.90
C TYR A 14 0.35 8.43 -14.66
N ASN A 15 -0.04 8.40 -15.93
CA ASN A 15 -0.29 9.61 -16.70
C ASN A 15 -1.51 10.39 -16.19
N TYR A 16 -2.57 9.68 -15.77
CA TYR A 16 -3.76 10.29 -15.18
C TYR A 16 -3.42 10.98 -13.86
N ALA A 17 -2.66 10.29 -12.99
CA ALA A 17 -2.31 10.79 -11.66
C ALA A 17 -1.24 11.90 -11.67
N ASN A 18 -0.29 11.90 -12.65
CA ASN A 18 0.94 12.71 -12.57
C ASN A 18 1.31 13.45 -13.88
N GLY A 19 0.37 13.54 -14.84
CA GLY A 19 0.69 14.09 -16.16
C GLY A 19 1.58 13.14 -17.01
N ARG A 20 1.66 13.38 -18.32
CA ARG A 20 2.20 12.48 -19.37
C ARG A 20 3.67 12.00 -19.24
N ARG A 21 4.22 11.82 -18.02
CA ARG A 21 5.64 11.47 -17.80
C ARG A 21 5.79 10.20 -16.92
N TRP A 22 4.98 9.18 -17.18
CA TRP A 22 5.01 7.90 -16.45
C TRP A 22 6.42 7.31 -16.29
N TYR A 23 7.27 7.42 -17.30
CA TYR A 23 8.63 6.88 -17.33
C TYR A 23 9.59 7.53 -16.31
N ARG A 24 9.23 8.68 -15.74
CA ARG A 24 10.01 9.38 -14.70
C ARG A 24 9.68 8.87 -13.29
N HIS A 25 8.62 8.08 -13.14
CA HIS A 25 8.21 7.57 -11.84
C HIS A 25 8.89 6.24 -11.55
N GLY A 26 9.71 6.19 -10.47
CA GLY A 26 10.39 4.96 -10.05
C GLY A 26 9.43 3.80 -9.80
N GLY A 27 8.23 4.10 -9.28
CA GLY A 27 7.20 3.10 -9.04
C GLY A 27 6.74 2.36 -10.29
N PHE A 28 6.71 3.03 -11.46
CA PHE A 28 6.42 2.35 -12.73
C PHE A 28 7.46 1.27 -13.04
N TRP A 29 8.74 1.58 -12.87
CA TRP A 29 9.81 0.62 -13.15
C TRP A 29 9.84 -0.55 -12.17
N VAL A 30 9.55 -0.29 -10.88
CA VAL A 30 9.34 -1.35 -9.89
C VAL A 30 8.19 -2.28 -10.31
N GLY A 31 7.07 -1.70 -10.74
CA GLY A 31 5.93 -2.44 -11.28
C GLY A 31 6.29 -3.24 -12.53
N ALA A 32 7.08 -2.65 -13.45
CA ALA A 32 7.52 -3.33 -14.67
C ALA A 32 8.40 -4.55 -14.38
N VAL A 33 9.35 -4.43 -13.44
CA VAL A 33 10.18 -5.57 -12.98
C VAL A 33 9.30 -6.67 -12.35
N TYR A 34 8.34 -6.28 -11.51
CA TYR A 34 7.37 -7.24 -10.95
C TYR A 34 6.59 -7.95 -12.08
N ARG A 35 5.99 -7.20 -13.02
CA ARG A 35 5.22 -7.77 -14.16
C ARG A 35 6.05 -8.75 -14.97
N PHE A 36 7.31 -8.41 -15.21
CA PHE A 36 8.26 -9.30 -15.90
C PHE A 36 8.48 -10.61 -15.12
N GLY A 37 8.81 -10.52 -13.83
CA GLY A 37 9.00 -11.70 -12.97
C GLY A 37 7.76 -12.57 -12.83
N HIS A 38 6.58 -11.94 -12.70
CA HIS A 38 5.29 -12.62 -12.67
C HIS A 38 5.03 -13.38 -13.98
N ARG A 39 5.25 -12.73 -15.12
CA ARG A 39 5.06 -13.33 -16.44
C ARG A 39 5.98 -14.52 -16.67
N VAL A 40 7.29 -14.35 -16.42
CA VAL A 40 8.29 -15.41 -16.58
C VAL A 40 8.01 -16.59 -15.63
N GLY A 41 7.58 -16.29 -14.41
CA GLY A 41 7.23 -17.31 -13.41
C GLY A 41 6.05 -18.20 -13.80
N ASN A 42 5.09 -17.65 -14.57
CA ASN A 42 3.84 -18.34 -14.93
C ASN A 42 3.75 -18.79 -16.39
N ALA A 43 4.73 -18.43 -17.25
CA ALA A 43 4.73 -18.83 -18.65
C ALA A 43 5.37 -20.20 -18.85
N PRO A 44 4.90 -21.01 -19.82
CA PRO A 44 5.48 -22.30 -20.18
C PRO A 44 6.72 -22.12 -21.07
N LEU A 45 7.82 -21.60 -20.50
CA LEU A 45 9.04 -21.21 -21.23
C LEU A 45 10.09 -22.30 -21.30
N GLY A 46 9.85 -23.50 -20.75
CA GLY A 46 10.84 -24.58 -20.69
C GLY A 46 12.17 -24.09 -20.06
N PRO A 47 13.32 -24.50 -20.61
CA PRO A 47 14.64 -24.14 -20.07
C PRO A 47 14.96 -22.64 -20.17
N LEU A 48 14.34 -21.88 -21.09
CA LEU A 48 14.52 -20.43 -21.24
C LEU A 48 14.04 -19.65 -20.00
N ARG A 49 13.20 -20.29 -19.18
CA ARG A 49 12.73 -19.70 -17.92
C ARG A 49 13.87 -19.36 -16.96
N TYR A 50 14.91 -20.19 -16.86
CA TYR A 50 15.98 -20.01 -15.87
C TYR A 50 16.80 -18.73 -16.09
N PRO A 51 17.35 -18.45 -17.30
CA PRO A 51 18.07 -17.20 -17.53
C PRO A 51 17.18 -15.97 -17.39
N LEU A 52 15.90 -16.05 -17.76
CA LEU A 52 14.96 -14.93 -17.58
C LEU A 52 14.63 -14.67 -16.09
N LEU A 53 14.50 -15.72 -15.27
CA LEU A 53 14.34 -15.56 -13.82
C LEU A 53 15.61 -15.02 -13.18
N PHE A 54 16.79 -15.41 -13.66
CA PHE A 54 18.04 -14.83 -13.19
C PHE A 54 18.10 -13.33 -13.47
N LEU A 55 17.72 -12.89 -14.68
CA LEU A 55 17.64 -11.48 -15.03
C LEU A 55 16.62 -10.72 -14.13
N TYR A 56 15.46 -11.34 -13.86
CA TYR A 56 14.49 -10.79 -12.91
C TYR A 56 15.09 -10.61 -11.51
N VAL A 57 15.81 -11.61 -11.00
CA VAL A 57 16.44 -11.55 -9.67
C VAL A 57 17.46 -10.43 -9.62
N LEU A 58 18.32 -10.28 -10.63
CA LEU A 58 19.28 -9.18 -10.72
C LEU A 58 18.61 -7.81 -10.70
N ALA A 59 17.51 -7.64 -11.44
CA ALA A 59 16.75 -6.39 -11.45
C ALA A 59 16.01 -6.15 -10.13
N ALA A 60 15.59 -7.19 -9.40
CA ALA A 60 14.87 -7.09 -8.15
C ALA A 60 15.79 -6.82 -6.93
N ILE A 61 17.08 -7.15 -6.99
CA ILE A 61 18.05 -6.91 -5.90
C ILE A 61 18.10 -5.43 -5.51
N PRO A 62 18.38 -4.46 -6.40
CA PRO A 62 18.47 -3.07 -6.03
C PRO A 62 17.12 -2.52 -5.52
N ILE A 63 16.00 -2.98 -6.06
CA ILE A 63 14.66 -2.61 -5.59
C ILE A 63 14.47 -3.00 -4.12
N ARG A 64 14.88 -4.22 -3.76
CA ARG A 64 14.78 -4.70 -2.37
C ARG A 64 15.80 -4.06 -1.46
N ALA A 65 17.05 -3.92 -1.91
CA ALA A 65 18.16 -3.46 -1.07
C ALA A 65 18.14 -1.94 -0.84
N VAL A 66 17.70 -1.15 -1.82
CA VAL A 66 17.75 0.32 -1.76
C VAL A 66 16.38 0.91 -1.46
N LEU A 67 15.32 0.42 -2.13
CA LEU A 67 13.97 0.95 -1.96
C LEU A 67 13.19 0.23 -0.85
N HIS A 68 13.69 -0.92 -0.36
CA HIS A 68 13.01 -1.77 0.61
C HIS A 68 11.59 -2.16 0.16
N VAL A 69 11.39 -2.33 -1.16
CA VAL A 69 10.12 -2.78 -1.72
C VAL A 69 10.14 -4.30 -1.84
N ASN A 70 9.30 -4.96 -1.06
CA ASN A 70 9.07 -6.39 -1.15
C ASN A 70 7.75 -6.66 -1.87
N LEU A 71 7.83 -6.87 -3.19
CA LEU A 71 6.70 -7.20 -4.05
C LEU A 71 6.98 -8.57 -4.70
N PRO A 72 6.54 -9.67 -4.07
CA PRO A 72 6.78 -11.01 -4.56
C PRO A 72 6.10 -11.25 -5.91
N ARG A 73 6.78 -11.95 -6.83
CA ARG A 73 6.23 -12.27 -8.15
C ARG A 73 4.95 -13.11 -8.14
N HIS A 74 4.62 -13.73 -7.01
CA HIS A 74 3.40 -14.53 -6.82
C HIS A 74 2.17 -13.70 -6.45
N THR A 75 2.34 -12.46 -6.02
CA THR A 75 1.23 -11.53 -5.77
C THR A 75 0.42 -11.38 -7.05
N ARG A 76 -0.90 -11.41 -6.96
CA ARG A 76 -1.77 -11.18 -8.12
C ARG A 76 -2.20 -9.73 -8.14
N ILE A 77 -1.78 -9.00 -9.17
CA ILE A 77 -2.07 -7.56 -9.30
C ILE A 77 -2.78 -7.30 -10.62
N GLY A 78 -3.95 -6.70 -10.56
CA GLY A 78 -4.71 -6.23 -11.71
C GLY A 78 -3.96 -5.17 -12.52
N PRO A 79 -4.45 -4.82 -13.73
CA PRO A 79 -3.88 -3.76 -14.55
C PRO A 79 -4.13 -2.38 -13.94
N GLY A 80 -3.29 -1.39 -14.29
CA GLY A 80 -3.41 -0.03 -13.77
C GLY A 80 -2.81 0.15 -12.38
N PHE A 81 -1.85 -0.68 -12.00
CA PHE A 81 -1.20 -0.58 -10.69
C PHE A 81 -0.22 0.59 -10.64
N CYS A 82 -0.35 1.44 -9.63
CA CYS A 82 0.46 2.63 -9.43
C CYS A 82 1.09 2.65 -8.02
N MET A 83 2.38 2.87 -7.94
CA MET A 83 3.10 3.11 -6.67
C MET A 83 3.69 4.52 -6.67
N HIS A 84 3.23 5.36 -5.75
CA HIS A 84 3.84 6.67 -5.50
C HIS A 84 4.95 6.52 -4.46
N HIS A 85 6.13 7.11 -4.74
CA HIS A 85 7.27 7.08 -3.84
C HIS A 85 7.59 5.67 -3.34
N PRO A 86 8.04 4.72 -4.21
CA PRO A 86 8.14 3.30 -3.90
C PRO A 86 9.27 3.03 -2.89
N GLN A 87 8.98 3.22 -1.62
CA GLN A 87 9.90 3.01 -0.50
C GLN A 87 9.16 2.30 0.64
N ASN A 88 9.82 1.31 1.27
CA ASN A 88 9.31 0.57 2.43
C ASN A 88 7.90 -0.02 2.21
N ILE A 89 7.65 -0.56 1.02
CA ILE A 89 6.36 -1.18 0.68
C ILE A 89 6.50 -2.69 0.80
N ILE A 90 5.60 -3.33 1.56
CA ILE A 90 5.65 -4.75 1.83
C ILE A 90 4.34 -5.41 1.43
N PHE A 91 4.44 -6.45 0.59
CA PHE A 91 3.31 -7.32 0.24
C PHE A 91 3.62 -8.78 0.61
N PRO A 92 2.63 -9.55 1.08
CA PRO A 92 2.71 -11.00 1.14
C PRO A 92 2.53 -11.59 -0.27
N GLY A 93 3.14 -12.76 -0.53
CA GLY A 93 3.14 -13.35 -1.86
C GLY A 93 1.79 -13.82 -2.40
N GLU A 94 0.77 -13.91 -1.56
CA GLU A 94 -0.54 -14.50 -1.89
C GLU A 94 -1.68 -13.48 -1.97
N THR A 95 -1.37 -12.18 -1.88
CA THR A 95 -2.35 -11.10 -1.92
C THR A 95 -2.96 -10.94 -3.31
N ASP A 96 -4.27 -10.70 -3.35
CA ASP A 96 -5.01 -10.29 -4.55
C ASP A 96 -5.24 -8.78 -4.52
N ILE A 97 -4.82 -8.10 -5.57
CA ILE A 97 -4.99 -6.66 -5.76
C ILE A 97 -5.75 -6.43 -7.06
N GLY A 98 -6.83 -5.68 -6.98
CA GLY A 98 -7.69 -5.34 -8.11
C GLY A 98 -7.04 -4.43 -9.14
N ARG A 99 -7.87 -3.83 -9.99
CA ARG A 99 -7.46 -2.90 -11.05
C ARG A 99 -7.37 -1.48 -10.54
N ASP A 100 -6.50 -0.69 -11.16
CA ASP A 100 -6.37 0.75 -10.93
C ASP A 100 -6.12 1.09 -9.45
N VAL A 101 -5.33 0.25 -8.76
CA VAL A 101 -4.99 0.44 -7.37
C VAL A 101 -3.76 1.32 -7.25
N THR A 102 -3.83 2.31 -6.35
CA THR A 102 -2.73 3.22 -6.02
C THR A 102 -2.21 2.96 -4.62
N ILE A 103 -0.90 2.79 -4.48
CA ILE A 103 -0.20 2.56 -3.21
C ILE A 103 0.85 3.64 -3.00
N TYR A 104 0.86 4.26 -1.84
CA TYR A 104 1.89 5.20 -1.42
C TYR A 104 3.01 4.51 -0.63
N GLN A 105 4.06 5.25 -0.29
CA GLN A 105 5.21 4.75 0.48
C GLN A 105 4.80 4.20 1.86
N GLU A 106 5.66 3.34 2.43
CA GLU A 106 5.55 2.78 3.79
C GLU A 106 4.29 1.94 4.04
N VAL A 107 3.58 1.58 2.99
CA VAL A 107 2.39 0.72 3.10
C VAL A 107 2.81 -0.72 3.38
N THR A 108 2.19 -1.33 4.38
CA THR A 108 2.34 -2.75 4.68
C THR A 108 1.02 -3.46 4.46
N ILE A 109 1.02 -4.41 3.53
CA ILE A 109 -0.05 -5.40 3.39
C ILE A 109 0.53 -6.71 3.91
N GLY A 110 -0.10 -7.35 4.90
CA GLY A 110 0.54 -8.47 5.57
C GLY A 110 -0.41 -9.40 6.32
N ARG A 111 0.16 -10.49 6.82
CA ARG A 111 -0.54 -11.36 7.76
C ARG A 111 -0.79 -10.60 9.06
N GLY A 112 -1.85 -10.96 9.76
CA GLY A 112 -2.27 -10.28 10.99
C GLY A 112 -3.01 -11.24 11.93
N PRO A 113 -3.79 -10.70 12.87
CA PRO A 113 -4.49 -11.51 13.87
C PRO A 113 -5.55 -12.44 13.26
N THR A 114 -6.16 -12.05 12.12
CA THR A 114 -7.09 -12.91 11.40
C THR A 114 -6.36 -13.80 10.39
N PRO A 115 -6.68 -15.12 10.31
CA PRO A 115 -6.06 -16.01 9.34
C PRO A 115 -6.25 -15.52 7.89
N GLY A 116 -5.22 -15.69 7.06
CA GLY A 116 -5.23 -15.30 5.65
C GLY A 116 -4.37 -14.08 5.34
N VAL A 117 -4.57 -13.54 4.15
CA VAL A 117 -3.90 -12.35 3.63
C VAL A 117 -4.91 -11.35 3.10
N PRO A 118 -4.61 -10.06 3.13
CA PRO A 118 -5.53 -9.04 2.63
C PRO A 118 -5.85 -9.19 1.15
N ARG A 119 -7.05 -8.77 0.77
CA ARG A 119 -7.49 -8.60 -0.61
C ARG A 119 -7.96 -7.18 -0.84
N LEU A 120 -7.53 -6.56 -1.92
CA LEU A 120 -7.94 -5.22 -2.31
C LEU A 120 -8.78 -5.29 -3.58
N GLY A 121 -9.92 -4.62 -3.58
CA GLY A 121 -10.77 -4.45 -4.74
C GLY A 121 -10.18 -3.51 -5.80
N ASP A 122 -11.02 -3.10 -6.73
CA ASP A 122 -10.67 -2.19 -7.82
C ASP A 122 -10.66 -0.73 -7.34
N ARG A 123 -9.80 0.11 -7.91
CA ARG A 123 -9.72 1.57 -7.66
C ARG A 123 -9.51 1.95 -6.20
N VAL A 124 -8.82 1.08 -5.45
CA VAL A 124 -8.46 1.34 -4.06
C VAL A 124 -7.24 2.24 -4.00
N VAL A 125 -7.30 3.27 -3.16
CA VAL A 125 -6.15 4.14 -2.85
C VAL A 125 -5.70 3.88 -1.42
N VAL A 126 -4.42 3.55 -1.24
CA VAL A 126 -3.82 3.31 0.08
C VAL A 126 -2.74 4.34 0.32
N TYR A 127 -3.02 5.28 1.21
CA TYR A 127 -2.10 6.38 1.52
C TYR A 127 -0.93 5.95 2.42
N ALA A 128 0.06 6.83 2.50
CA ALA A 128 1.35 6.57 3.13
C ALA A 128 1.25 6.01 4.55
N GLY A 129 2.08 5.04 4.86
CA GLY A 129 2.17 4.45 6.19
C GLY A 129 1.02 3.54 6.61
N ALA A 130 -0.02 3.36 5.79
CA ALA A 130 -1.15 2.49 6.13
C ALA A 130 -0.73 1.02 6.27
N LYS A 131 -1.35 0.30 7.21
CA LYS A 131 -1.12 -1.12 7.48
C LYS A 131 -2.41 -1.89 7.31
N ILE A 132 -2.45 -2.85 6.37
CA ILE A 132 -3.63 -3.70 6.12
C ILE A 132 -3.23 -5.12 6.49
N LEU A 133 -3.80 -5.66 7.57
CA LEU A 133 -3.28 -6.85 8.23
C LEU A 133 -4.36 -7.92 8.41
N GLY A 134 -4.01 -9.16 8.06
CA GLY A 134 -4.86 -10.34 8.22
C GLY A 134 -5.74 -10.63 7.01
N GLY A 135 -6.61 -11.64 7.12
CA GLY A 135 -7.53 -12.06 6.07
C GLY A 135 -8.70 -11.08 5.89
N VAL A 136 -8.41 -9.82 5.58
CA VAL A 136 -9.40 -8.76 5.40
C VAL A 136 -9.60 -8.43 3.93
N THR A 137 -10.79 -7.95 3.58
CA THR A 137 -11.13 -7.48 2.23
C THR A 137 -11.40 -5.98 2.27
N ILE A 138 -10.71 -5.23 1.42
CA ILE A 138 -11.01 -3.83 1.14
C ILE A 138 -11.85 -3.80 -0.13
N GLY A 139 -13.06 -3.28 -0.03
CA GLY A 139 -13.98 -3.18 -1.17
C GLY A 139 -13.52 -2.19 -2.25
N ASP A 140 -14.20 -2.22 -3.39
CA ASP A 140 -13.90 -1.32 -4.51
C ASP A 140 -14.11 0.16 -4.13
N ASP A 141 -13.38 1.05 -4.80
CA ASP A 141 -13.52 2.50 -4.64
C ASP A 141 -13.29 2.97 -3.18
N CYS A 142 -12.41 2.29 -2.43
CA CYS A 142 -12.04 2.69 -1.07
C CYS A 142 -10.79 3.54 -1.03
N GLU A 143 -10.75 4.47 -0.07
CA GLU A 143 -9.56 5.24 0.27
C GLU A 143 -9.13 4.93 1.71
N ILE A 144 -7.91 4.42 1.88
CA ILE A 144 -7.33 4.13 3.19
C ILE A 144 -6.35 5.23 3.56
N GLY A 145 -6.73 6.05 4.52
CA GLY A 145 -5.97 7.21 4.95
C GLY A 145 -4.56 6.88 5.47
N ALA A 146 -3.72 7.90 5.53
CA ALA A 146 -2.33 7.74 5.98
C ALA A 146 -2.26 7.23 7.43
N ASN A 147 -1.30 6.32 7.68
CA ASN A 147 -1.03 5.72 8.99
C ASN A 147 -2.22 4.97 9.63
N VAL A 148 -3.24 4.63 8.85
CA VAL A 148 -4.36 3.82 9.32
C VAL A 148 -3.95 2.36 9.44
N VAL A 149 -4.39 1.70 10.51
CA VAL A 149 -4.23 0.26 10.70
C VAL A 149 -5.56 -0.44 10.51
N ILE A 150 -5.65 -1.28 9.48
CA ILE A 150 -6.84 -2.05 9.12
C ILE A 150 -6.66 -3.50 9.57
N THR A 151 -7.57 -3.99 10.42
CA THR A 151 -7.65 -5.39 10.87
C THR A 151 -9.04 -5.99 10.69
N LYS A 152 -9.96 -5.23 10.07
CA LYS A 152 -11.33 -5.66 9.73
C LYS A 152 -11.62 -5.28 8.28
N SER A 153 -12.48 -6.04 7.62
CA SER A 153 -12.89 -5.75 6.24
C SER A 153 -13.62 -4.41 6.13
N VAL A 154 -13.40 -3.72 5.01
CA VAL A 154 -13.98 -2.42 4.69
C VAL A 154 -14.93 -2.59 3.51
N PRO A 155 -16.21 -2.19 3.63
CA PRO A 155 -17.16 -2.26 2.52
C PRO A 155 -16.75 -1.30 1.39
N PRO A 156 -17.27 -1.50 0.15
CA PRO A 156 -16.94 -0.63 -0.99
C PRO A 156 -17.33 0.83 -0.76
N ARG A 157 -16.65 1.74 -1.46
CA ARG A 157 -16.90 3.19 -1.47
C ARG A 157 -16.80 3.84 -0.09
N CYS A 158 -15.81 3.43 0.69
CA CYS A 158 -15.54 3.98 2.01
C CYS A 158 -14.21 4.72 2.05
N VAL A 159 -14.20 5.80 2.82
CA VAL A 159 -12.96 6.47 3.25
C VAL A 159 -12.70 6.08 4.69
N VAL A 160 -11.54 5.48 4.95
CA VAL A 160 -11.12 5.13 6.32
C VAL A 160 -10.01 6.08 6.73
N SER A 161 -10.24 6.85 7.78
CA SER A 161 -9.28 7.80 8.33
C SER A 161 -8.86 7.41 9.74
N ALA A 162 -7.66 7.83 10.15
CA ALA A 162 -7.25 7.79 11.54
C ALA A 162 -8.13 8.71 12.39
N ALA A 163 -8.25 8.43 13.68
CA ALA A 163 -8.88 9.34 14.62
C ALA A 163 -8.16 10.70 14.59
N PRO A 164 -8.88 11.81 14.77
CA PRO A 164 -8.25 13.13 14.81
C PRO A 164 -7.19 13.19 15.91
N VAL A 165 -6.08 13.85 15.61
CA VAL A 165 -5.00 14.06 16.58
C VAL A 165 -5.53 14.90 17.73
N ARG A 166 -5.26 14.45 18.96
CA ARG A 166 -5.59 15.20 20.17
C ARG A 166 -4.32 15.70 20.83
N ALA A 167 -4.23 17.00 21.05
CA ALA A 167 -3.19 17.58 21.87
C ALA A 167 -3.63 17.53 23.34
N ILE A 168 -2.81 16.91 24.17
CA ILE A 168 -3.03 16.85 25.64
C ILE A 168 -1.95 17.71 26.29
N PRO A 169 -2.31 18.76 27.06
CA PRO A 169 -1.35 19.56 27.79
C PRO A 169 -0.44 18.69 28.69
N LYS A 170 0.84 19.02 28.76
CA LYS A 170 1.81 18.24 29.56
C LYS A 170 1.43 18.21 31.04
N ASP A 171 0.96 19.32 31.60
CA ASP A 171 0.47 19.40 32.97
C ASP A 171 -0.65 18.39 33.26
N THR A 172 -1.53 18.15 32.30
CA THR A 172 -2.56 17.11 32.41
C THR A 172 -1.96 15.72 32.50
N ILE A 173 -0.94 15.43 31.69
CA ILE A 173 -0.22 14.15 31.72
C ILE A 173 0.51 13.98 33.06
N ASP A 174 1.14 15.03 33.55
CA ASP A 174 1.90 15.00 34.82
C ASP A 174 0.97 14.77 36.02
N ARG A 175 -0.22 15.38 36.03
CA ARG A 175 -1.26 15.10 37.03
C ARG A 175 -1.72 13.64 36.99
N LEU A 176 -1.93 13.08 35.80
CA LEU A 176 -2.30 11.67 35.64
C LEU A 176 -1.20 10.73 36.18
N ARG A 177 0.06 11.04 35.90
CA ARG A 177 1.21 10.26 36.40
C ARG A 177 1.34 10.32 37.92
N GLN A 178 0.96 11.42 38.55
CA GLN A 178 0.95 11.62 40.00
C GLN A 178 -0.29 11.01 40.68
N GLY A 179 -1.16 10.32 39.93
CA GLY A 179 -2.37 9.69 40.47
C GLY A 179 -3.47 10.68 40.89
N GLN A 180 -3.37 11.95 40.49
CA GLN A 180 -4.39 12.94 40.75
C GLN A 180 -5.60 12.72 39.83
N ALA A 181 -6.77 12.49 40.44
CA ALA A 181 -8.01 12.31 39.69
C ALA A 181 -8.33 13.59 38.89
N LEU A 182 -8.52 13.46 37.58
CA LEU A 182 -9.06 14.52 36.77
C LEU A 182 -10.52 14.76 37.20
N GLY A 183 -10.81 15.96 37.69
CA GLY A 183 -12.18 16.35 38.02
C GLY A 183 -13.07 16.14 36.78
N ARG A 184 -14.30 15.66 36.98
CA ARG A 184 -15.27 15.29 35.91
C ARG A 184 -15.64 16.41 34.93
N ARG A 185 -15.00 17.58 34.98
CA ARG A 185 -15.39 18.77 34.20
C ARG A 185 -14.40 19.25 33.14
N SER A 186 -13.34 18.55 32.85
CA SER A 186 -12.47 19.10 31.83
C SER A 186 -11.77 18.01 31.05
N VAL A 187 -12.36 17.46 30.07
CA VAL A 187 -11.63 17.01 28.87
C VAL A 187 -12.64 16.68 27.77
N ALA A 188 -13.41 17.65 27.33
CA ALA A 188 -13.63 17.76 25.91
C ALA A 188 -12.46 18.60 25.39
N PRO A 189 -11.47 18.01 24.69
CA PRO A 189 -10.46 18.81 24.04
C PRO A 189 -11.18 19.66 22.98
N GLU A 190 -11.07 20.99 23.09
CA GLU A 190 -11.45 21.85 21.98
C GLU A 190 -10.68 21.39 20.74
N PRO A 191 -11.36 21.28 19.59
CA PRO A 191 -10.66 21.03 18.34
C PRO A 191 -9.64 22.16 18.15
N LEU A 192 -8.38 21.81 17.90
CA LEU A 192 -7.37 22.78 17.50
C LEU A 192 -7.84 23.40 16.18
N GLU A 193 -8.33 24.61 16.22
CA GLU A 193 -8.55 25.42 15.02
C GLU A 193 -7.16 25.80 14.47
N TRP A 194 -6.77 25.14 13.39
CA TRP A 194 -5.61 25.56 12.61
C TRP A 194 -6.02 26.81 11.84
N THR A 195 -5.64 27.99 12.32
CA THR A 195 -5.69 29.21 11.52
C THR A 195 -4.69 29.07 10.39
N HIS A 196 -5.18 29.16 9.16
CA HIS A 196 -4.40 29.12 7.91
C HIS A 196 -3.49 30.33 7.78
#